data_97b035e2efc18469a6f64b626c231389
#
_entry.id   97b035e2efc18469a6f64b626c231389
#
_cell.length_a   1.000
_cell.length_b   1.000
_cell.length_c   1.000
_cell.angle_alpha   90.00
_cell.angle_beta   90.00
_cell.angle_gamma   90.00
#
_symmetry.space_group_name_H-M   'P 1'
#
loop_
_entity.id
_entity.type
_entity.pdbx_description
1 polymer ?
#
loop_
_entity_poly.entity_id
_entity_poly.type
_entity_poly.pdbx_seq_one_letter_code
_entity_poly.pdbx_strand_id
1 'polypeptide(L)'
;MPTINYLTRIEFDFEAISGLGAEIERMGLKRPLLVTDRGIADAGILQRALDAAAPSRPVVYDGTTENPTEQSLLECLEIWSAHGCDGVIALGGGSPIDLAKAVALLTSHGGKLEDYNVKTGGSAGIGKVSPQIAIPTAAGTGAEVGRACVMSLLDGSKMVAVNLNMVADLVICDPELTLSLPPRLTAATGIDALSHGVETCCSTWDNPPAAAIGLEAVRRAAKWLPVAVENGADRTARWEMMMASLMGGMCLQKALGGAHAMATPLGELHLHHGTLIGILLPHILRFNQGYADVAYADLAAAMNVPDGLDLHKWMTGFVTEIGLPTTLSALSVDEALLPAIAEKASLDHLSATNPRPAAAADYLQLLRDAM
;
A
#
# COMPACT_ATOMS: atom_id res chain seq x y z
N MET A 1 16.21 12.14 -17.38
CA MET A 1 17.10 11.40 -16.45
C MET A 1 16.25 10.92 -15.28
N PRO A 2 16.25 9.63 -14.95
CA PRO A 2 15.50 9.16 -13.79
C PRO A 2 16.05 9.75 -12.49
N THR A 3 15.17 10.16 -11.59
CA THR A 3 15.53 10.57 -10.24
C THR A 3 15.31 9.39 -9.30
N ILE A 4 16.34 9.00 -8.56
CA ILE A 4 16.33 7.84 -7.67
C ILE A 4 16.44 8.34 -6.23
N ASN A 5 15.47 8.00 -5.39
CA ASN A 5 15.40 8.41 -3.99
C ASN A 5 15.15 7.20 -3.09
N TYR A 6 16.04 6.93 -2.12
CA TYR A 6 15.89 5.94 -1.06
C TYR A 6 16.20 6.64 0.26
N LEU A 7 15.20 7.05 1.01
CA LEU A 7 15.39 8.20 1.87
C LEU A 7 14.85 8.10 3.28
N THR A 8 14.38 6.94 3.76
CA THR A 8 13.96 6.85 5.15
C THR A 8 14.81 5.87 5.93
N ARG A 9 14.93 6.13 7.23
CA ARG A 9 15.52 5.19 8.18
C ARG A 9 14.50 4.12 8.50
N ILE A 10 14.92 2.84 8.45
CA ILE A 10 14.07 1.68 8.71
C ILE A 10 14.73 0.84 9.80
N GLU A 11 14.02 0.65 10.91
CA GLU A 11 14.32 -0.35 11.93
C GLU A 11 13.52 -1.60 11.59
N PHE A 12 14.19 -2.73 11.36
CA PHE A 12 13.55 -3.93 10.85
C PHE A 12 14.07 -5.16 11.59
N ASP A 13 13.28 -5.66 12.52
CA ASP A 13 13.45 -6.99 13.13
C ASP A 13 12.26 -7.29 14.03
N PHE A 14 12.21 -8.52 14.55
CA PHE A 14 11.31 -8.85 15.64
C PHE A 14 11.61 -7.99 16.86
N GLU A 15 10.55 -7.57 17.55
CA GLU A 15 10.60 -6.68 18.71
C GLU A 15 11.15 -5.26 18.41
N ALA A 16 11.29 -4.88 17.14
CA ALA A 16 11.76 -3.54 16.77
C ALA A 16 10.90 -2.42 17.38
N ILE A 17 9.61 -2.67 17.61
CA ILE A 17 8.72 -1.71 18.28
C ILE A 17 9.20 -1.31 19.66
N SER A 18 9.97 -2.15 20.37
CA SER A 18 10.50 -1.85 21.71
C SER A 18 11.39 -0.61 21.74
N GLY A 19 11.95 -0.22 20.60
CA GLY A 19 12.74 1.01 20.41
C GLY A 19 11.93 2.29 20.30
N LEU A 20 10.59 2.23 20.22
CA LEU A 20 9.74 3.38 19.89
C LEU A 20 9.95 4.58 20.84
N GLY A 21 10.05 4.35 22.15
CA GLY A 21 10.26 5.43 23.14
C GLY A 21 11.57 6.18 22.92
N ALA A 22 12.66 5.45 22.66
CA ALA A 22 13.96 6.05 22.36
C ALA A 22 13.93 6.86 21.05
N GLU A 23 13.20 6.39 20.05
CA GLU A 23 13.06 7.09 18.78
C GLU A 23 12.19 8.35 18.88
N ILE A 24 11.10 8.31 19.66
CA ILE A 24 10.31 9.51 20.01
C ILE A 24 11.21 10.57 20.66
N GLU A 25 12.04 10.17 21.62
CA GLU A 25 13.00 11.07 22.29
C GLU A 25 14.06 11.59 21.32
N ARG A 26 14.64 10.72 20.49
CA ARG A 26 15.65 11.11 19.49
C ARG A 26 15.12 12.13 18.47
N MET A 27 13.84 12.00 18.09
CA MET A 27 13.15 12.94 17.19
C MET A 27 12.71 14.22 17.91
N GLY A 28 12.85 14.29 19.24
CA GLY A 28 12.48 15.45 20.05
C GLY A 28 10.98 15.63 20.24
N LEU A 29 10.18 14.62 19.94
CA LEU A 29 8.72 14.67 20.08
C LEU A 29 8.30 14.66 21.55
N LYS A 30 7.40 15.55 21.92
CA LYS A 30 6.90 15.70 23.29
C LYS A 30 5.48 15.13 23.47
N ARG A 31 4.67 15.29 22.43
CA ARG A 31 3.26 14.89 22.38
C ARG A 31 2.87 14.40 21.01
N PRO A 32 3.37 13.26 20.53
CA PRO A 32 2.95 12.74 19.24
C PRO A 32 1.49 12.29 19.27
N LEU A 33 0.78 12.45 18.14
CA LEU A 33 -0.51 11.86 17.88
C LEU A 33 -0.29 10.45 17.30
N LEU A 34 -0.79 9.41 17.97
CA LEU A 34 -0.79 8.05 17.46
C LEU A 34 -2.12 7.79 16.75
N VAL A 35 -2.05 7.56 15.44
CA VAL A 35 -3.17 7.27 14.55
C VAL A 35 -3.23 5.78 14.29
N THR A 36 -4.38 5.15 14.57
CA THR A 36 -4.60 3.71 14.42
C THR A 36 -6.08 3.41 14.12
N ASP A 37 -6.44 2.15 14.10
CA ASP A 37 -7.82 1.68 13.95
C ASP A 37 -8.23 0.75 15.10
N ARG A 38 -9.54 0.51 15.22
CA ARG A 38 -10.09 -0.33 16.29
C ARG A 38 -9.65 -1.79 16.20
N GLY A 39 -9.44 -2.31 14.99
CA GLY A 39 -8.95 -3.69 14.81
C GLY A 39 -7.56 -3.87 15.42
N ILE A 40 -6.70 -2.88 15.31
CA ILE A 40 -5.36 -2.86 15.92
C ILE A 40 -5.46 -2.73 17.45
N ALA A 41 -6.40 -1.92 17.94
CA ALA A 41 -6.65 -1.79 19.38
C ALA A 41 -7.19 -3.10 19.97
N ASP A 42 -8.17 -3.72 19.34
CA ASP A 42 -8.79 -4.98 19.76
C ASP A 42 -7.80 -6.17 19.71
N ALA A 43 -6.84 -6.13 18.80
CA ALA A 43 -5.76 -7.12 18.71
C ALA A 43 -4.67 -6.94 19.81
N GLY A 44 -4.77 -5.90 20.64
CA GLY A 44 -3.79 -5.61 21.70
C GLY A 44 -2.49 -4.94 21.20
N ILE A 45 -2.38 -4.70 19.90
CA ILE A 45 -1.18 -4.10 19.27
C ILE A 45 -1.02 -2.64 19.69
N LEU A 46 -2.14 -1.90 19.81
CA LEU A 46 -2.12 -0.53 20.33
C LEU A 46 -1.51 -0.45 21.73
N GLN A 47 -1.92 -1.33 22.65
CA GLN A 47 -1.37 -1.34 24.01
C GLN A 47 0.13 -1.63 24.00
N ARG A 48 0.58 -2.59 23.20
CA ARG A 48 2.00 -2.89 23.03
C ARG A 48 2.80 -1.68 22.54
N ALA A 49 2.26 -0.92 21.59
CA ALA A 49 2.88 0.31 21.08
C ALA A 49 2.95 1.41 22.16
N LEU A 50 1.88 1.57 22.96
CA LEU A 50 1.85 2.53 24.06
C LEU A 50 2.85 2.19 25.17
N ASP A 51 2.99 0.91 25.49
CA ASP A 51 3.99 0.44 26.48
C ASP A 51 5.42 0.69 25.97
N ALA A 52 5.66 0.41 24.68
CA ALA A 52 6.94 0.65 24.03
C ALA A 52 7.27 2.15 23.86
N ALA A 53 6.28 3.01 23.79
CA ALA A 53 6.46 4.46 23.70
C ALA A 53 6.90 5.11 25.01
N ALA A 54 6.85 4.40 26.15
CA ALA A 54 7.20 4.97 27.44
C ALA A 54 8.66 5.51 27.47
N PRO A 55 8.93 6.65 28.18
CA PRO A 55 8.03 7.40 29.05
C PRO A 55 7.07 8.38 28.31
N SER A 56 7.13 8.47 27.00
CA SER A 56 6.18 9.27 26.20
C SER A 56 4.76 8.72 26.36
N ARG A 57 3.78 9.59 26.24
CA ARG A 57 2.35 9.23 26.28
C ARG A 57 1.69 9.82 25.05
N PRO A 58 1.73 9.13 23.91
CA PRO A 58 1.07 9.59 22.70
C PRO A 58 -0.42 9.86 22.94
N VAL A 59 -0.96 10.90 22.33
CA VAL A 59 -2.41 11.08 22.23
C VAL A 59 -2.92 10.10 21.19
N VAL A 60 -4.01 9.38 21.44
CA VAL A 60 -4.48 8.30 20.56
C VAL A 60 -5.72 8.73 19.79
N TYR A 61 -5.73 8.40 18.49
CA TYR A 61 -6.91 8.36 17.65
C TYR A 61 -7.03 6.96 17.04
N ASP A 62 -8.12 6.25 17.34
CA ASP A 62 -8.39 4.87 16.90
C ASP A 62 -9.58 4.75 15.94
N GLY A 63 -10.04 5.88 15.41
CA GLY A 63 -11.21 5.97 14.55
C GLY A 63 -10.93 5.81 13.04
N THR A 64 -9.72 5.40 12.63
CA THR A 64 -9.42 5.22 11.20
C THR A 64 -10.29 4.12 10.61
N THR A 65 -10.94 4.43 9.48
CA THR A 65 -11.74 3.47 8.72
C THR A 65 -10.91 2.80 7.63
N GLU A 66 -11.33 1.63 7.17
CA GLU A 66 -10.87 1.10 5.88
C GLU A 66 -11.14 2.16 4.80
N ASN A 67 -10.15 2.48 3.97
CA ASN A 67 -10.19 3.66 3.10
C ASN A 67 -10.35 4.97 3.90
N PRO A 68 -9.28 5.56 4.39
CA PRO A 68 -9.31 6.68 5.32
C PRO A 68 -10.03 7.89 4.69
N THR A 69 -10.81 8.58 5.51
CA THR A 69 -11.72 9.65 5.08
C THR A 69 -11.23 11.02 5.51
N GLU A 70 -11.64 12.04 4.79
CA GLU A 70 -11.45 13.45 5.19
C GLU A 70 -12.13 13.75 6.55
N GLN A 71 -13.25 13.07 6.87
CA GLN A 71 -13.88 13.20 8.20
C GLN A 71 -12.93 12.74 9.32
N SER A 72 -12.30 11.57 9.18
CA SER A 72 -11.29 11.09 10.13
C SER A 72 -10.08 12.03 10.25
N LEU A 73 -9.70 12.67 9.14
CA LEU A 73 -8.64 13.69 9.14
C LEU A 73 -9.04 14.92 9.96
N LEU A 74 -10.25 15.44 9.78
CA LEU A 74 -10.75 16.58 10.55
C LEU A 74 -10.79 16.29 12.05
N GLU A 75 -11.23 15.10 12.46
CA GLU A 75 -11.18 14.63 13.84
C GLU A 75 -9.76 14.59 14.40
N CYS A 76 -8.79 14.07 13.63
CA CYS A 76 -7.39 14.08 14.01
C CYS A 76 -6.83 15.50 14.17
N LEU A 77 -7.20 16.45 13.30
CA LEU A 77 -6.77 17.85 13.38
C LEU A 77 -7.34 18.57 14.61
N GLU A 78 -8.58 18.27 15.01
CA GLU A 78 -9.16 18.75 16.26
C GLU A 78 -8.38 18.25 17.47
N ILE A 79 -8.10 16.94 17.54
CA ILE A 79 -7.30 16.33 18.59
C ILE A 79 -5.89 16.91 18.63
N TRP A 80 -5.25 17.05 17.46
CA TRP A 80 -3.92 17.68 17.33
C TRP A 80 -3.89 19.06 17.97
N SER A 81 -4.84 19.89 17.62
CA SER A 81 -4.92 21.27 18.11
C SER A 81 -5.24 21.33 19.60
N ALA A 82 -6.19 20.51 20.08
CA ALA A 82 -6.61 20.48 21.48
C ALA A 82 -5.49 20.04 22.44
N HIS A 83 -4.63 19.13 21.98
CA HIS A 83 -3.54 18.57 22.79
C HIS A 83 -2.17 19.19 22.50
N GLY A 84 -2.05 20.05 21.46
CA GLY A 84 -0.77 20.63 21.04
C GLY A 84 0.23 19.56 20.62
N CYS A 85 -0.20 18.66 19.75
CA CYS A 85 0.66 17.59 19.23
C CYS A 85 1.80 18.16 18.36
N ASP A 86 2.91 17.42 18.25
CA ASP A 86 4.14 17.89 17.61
C ASP A 86 4.74 16.88 16.61
N GLY A 87 4.11 15.74 16.41
CA GLY A 87 4.47 14.71 15.45
C GLY A 87 3.39 13.64 15.36
N VAL A 88 3.48 12.75 14.38
CA VAL A 88 2.49 11.69 14.14
C VAL A 88 3.17 10.31 14.21
N ILE A 89 2.52 9.36 14.86
CA ILE A 89 2.86 7.95 14.85
C ILE A 89 1.72 7.23 14.16
N ALA A 90 1.98 6.61 13.01
CA ALA A 90 1.03 5.75 12.33
C ALA A 90 1.24 4.30 12.77
N LEU A 91 0.21 3.67 13.33
CA LEU A 91 0.24 2.27 13.74
C LEU A 91 -0.88 1.51 13.03
N GLY A 92 -0.56 0.66 12.07
CA GLY A 92 -1.58 -0.12 11.36
C GLY A 92 -1.20 -0.46 9.92
N GLY A 93 -2.19 -0.79 9.11
CA GLY A 93 -2.04 -1.00 7.67
C GLY A 93 -1.95 0.31 6.88
N GLY A 94 -2.20 0.25 5.58
CA GLY A 94 -2.14 1.44 4.70
C GLY A 94 -3.05 2.58 5.15
N SER A 95 -4.27 2.28 5.66
CA SER A 95 -5.25 3.30 6.03
C SER A 95 -4.79 4.21 7.19
N PRO A 96 -4.34 3.71 8.36
CA PRO A 96 -3.75 4.56 9.39
C PRO A 96 -2.50 5.31 8.92
N ILE A 97 -1.67 4.70 8.07
CA ILE A 97 -0.46 5.35 7.56
C ILE A 97 -0.83 6.51 6.63
N ASP A 98 -1.80 6.33 5.74
CA ASP A 98 -2.25 7.39 4.84
C ASP A 98 -2.93 8.53 5.58
N LEU A 99 -3.78 8.22 6.59
CA LEU A 99 -4.38 9.23 7.46
C LEU A 99 -3.32 10.03 8.21
N ALA A 100 -2.32 9.36 8.80
CA ALA A 100 -1.22 10.01 9.50
C ALA A 100 -0.42 10.96 8.59
N LYS A 101 -0.16 10.56 7.33
CA LYS A 101 0.48 11.41 6.33
C LYS A 101 -0.37 12.65 6.01
N ALA A 102 -1.69 12.49 5.87
CA ALA A 102 -2.60 13.61 5.65
C ALA A 102 -2.62 14.56 6.85
N VAL A 103 -2.61 14.04 8.08
CA VAL A 103 -2.47 14.85 9.31
C VAL A 103 -1.15 15.62 9.29
N ALA A 104 -0.01 14.95 9.02
CA ALA A 104 1.30 15.59 8.97
C ALA A 104 1.36 16.68 7.89
N LEU A 105 0.70 16.47 6.76
CA LEU A 105 0.57 17.46 5.68
C LEU A 105 -0.20 18.69 6.14
N LEU A 106 -1.43 18.55 6.62
CA LEU A 106 -2.28 19.69 6.94
C LEU A 106 -1.84 20.43 8.20
N THR A 107 -1.21 19.77 9.16
CA THR A 107 -0.63 20.42 10.35
C THR A 107 0.56 21.31 10.03
N SER A 108 1.24 21.07 8.91
CA SER A 108 2.39 21.86 8.46
C SER A 108 2.05 22.95 7.44
N HIS A 109 1.06 22.69 6.59
CA HIS A 109 0.77 23.55 5.43
C HIS A 109 -0.58 24.25 5.54
N GLY A 110 -1.52 23.71 6.34
CA GLY A 110 -2.89 24.23 6.39
C GLY A 110 -3.68 23.98 5.09
N GLY A 111 -4.70 24.79 4.84
CA GLY A 111 -5.55 24.68 3.65
C GLY A 111 -6.50 23.49 3.72
N LYS A 112 -6.99 23.06 2.55
CA LYS A 112 -7.86 21.89 2.41
C LYS A 112 -7.06 20.74 1.81
N LEU A 113 -7.47 19.51 2.12
CA LEU A 113 -6.79 18.30 1.61
C LEU A 113 -6.80 18.26 0.07
N GLU A 114 -7.88 18.69 -0.57
CA GLU A 114 -8.03 18.74 -2.03
C GLU A 114 -7.01 19.66 -2.73
N ASP A 115 -6.51 20.69 -2.02
CA ASP A 115 -5.51 21.63 -2.55
C ASP A 115 -4.19 20.93 -2.92
N TYR A 116 -3.92 19.75 -2.33
CA TYR A 116 -2.71 18.96 -2.52
C TYR A 116 -2.87 17.79 -3.49
N ASN A 117 -3.98 17.71 -4.21
CA ASN A 117 -4.25 16.62 -5.14
C ASN A 117 -3.24 16.61 -6.30
N VAL A 118 -2.66 15.43 -6.58
CA VAL A 118 -1.71 15.25 -7.68
C VAL A 118 -2.33 15.54 -9.04
N LYS A 119 -3.63 15.26 -9.22
CA LYS A 119 -4.35 15.47 -10.49
C LYS A 119 -4.46 16.96 -10.84
N THR A 120 -4.49 17.84 -9.85
CA THR A 120 -4.55 19.31 -10.03
C THR A 120 -3.18 19.97 -9.96
N GLY A 121 -2.12 19.20 -9.74
CA GLY A 121 -0.75 19.70 -9.59
C GLY A 121 -0.41 20.19 -8.18
N GLY A 122 -1.34 20.16 -7.23
CA GLY A 122 -1.17 20.65 -5.86
C GLY A 122 -0.06 19.95 -5.07
N SER A 123 0.17 18.68 -5.36
CA SER A 123 1.24 17.90 -4.72
C SER A 123 2.66 18.48 -4.93
N ALA A 124 2.89 19.24 -5.99
CA ALA A 124 4.20 19.86 -6.25
C ALA A 124 4.59 20.92 -5.21
N GLY A 125 3.59 21.54 -4.55
CA GLY A 125 3.79 22.57 -3.54
C GLY A 125 4.06 22.03 -2.12
N ILE A 126 4.04 20.70 -1.91
CA ILE A 126 4.25 20.11 -0.60
C ILE A 126 5.71 20.23 -0.18
N GLY A 127 5.96 21.03 0.87
CA GLY A 127 7.26 21.16 1.53
C GLY A 127 7.42 20.13 2.66
N LYS A 128 8.31 20.41 3.60
CA LYS A 128 8.53 19.54 4.77
C LYS A 128 7.25 19.46 5.61
N VAL A 129 6.79 18.25 5.89
CA VAL A 129 5.62 17.98 6.72
C VAL A 129 6.01 17.77 8.20
N SER A 130 5.03 17.70 9.09
CA SER A 130 5.27 17.37 10.51
C SER A 130 5.97 16.02 10.66
N PRO A 131 6.83 15.83 11.67
CA PRO A 131 7.59 14.59 11.85
C PRO A 131 6.69 13.36 11.94
N GLN A 132 7.12 12.25 11.31
CA GLN A 132 6.34 11.02 11.18
C GLN A 132 7.14 9.77 11.54
N ILE A 133 6.52 8.87 12.33
CA ILE A 133 6.96 7.49 12.53
C ILE A 133 5.87 6.58 11.96
N ALA A 134 6.23 5.65 11.09
CA ALA A 134 5.30 4.66 10.55
C ALA A 134 5.62 3.25 11.07
N ILE A 135 4.60 2.56 11.59
CA ILE A 135 4.69 1.22 12.17
C ILE A 135 3.65 0.32 11.48
N PRO A 136 4.04 -0.36 10.37
CA PRO A 136 3.12 -1.22 9.65
C PRO A 136 2.78 -2.48 10.46
N THR A 137 1.51 -2.89 10.43
CA THR A 137 1.00 -4.11 11.09
C THR A 137 0.45 -5.12 10.07
N ALA A 138 0.60 -4.83 8.79
CA ALA A 138 0.27 -5.70 7.67
C ALA A 138 1.39 -5.65 6.64
N ALA A 139 1.56 -6.71 5.88
CA ALA A 139 2.56 -6.80 4.82
C ALA A 139 1.84 -6.69 3.45
N GLY A 140 1.70 -5.48 2.93
CA GLY A 140 0.93 -5.24 1.71
C GLY A 140 1.29 -3.96 0.98
N THR A 141 0.70 -2.85 1.38
CA THR A 141 0.76 -1.58 0.65
C THR A 141 2.15 -0.97 0.53
N GLY A 142 3.06 -1.25 1.49
CA GLY A 142 4.34 -0.55 1.58
C GLY A 142 4.19 0.96 1.81
N ALA A 143 3.03 1.39 2.32
CA ALA A 143 2.71 2.80 2.54
C ALA A 143 3.70 3.49 3.47
N GLU A 144 4.32 2.76 4.39
CA GLU A 144 5.31 3.25 5.36
C GLU A 144 6.55 3.86 4.70
N VAL A 145 6.94 3.37 3.53
CA VAL A 145 8.04 3.91 2.73
C VAL A 145 7.55 4.65 1.48
N GLY A 146 6.24 4.65 1.26
CA GLY A 146 5.59 5.32 0.15
C GLY A 146 5.56 6.85 0.31
N ARG A 147 5.59 7.57 -0.81
CA ARG A 147 5.51 9.04 -0.89
C ARG A 147 4.08 9.56 -1.14
N ALA A 148 3.10 8.69 -1.13
CA ALA A 148 1.71 9.02 -1.38
C ALA A 148 0.85 8.85 -0.13
N CYS A 149 -0.27 9.56 -0.07
CA CYS A 149 -1.43 9.18 0.73
C CYS A 149 -2.68 9.22 -0.13
N VAL A 150 -3.57 8.27 0.09
CA VAL A 150 -4.84 8.12 -0.62
C VAL A 150 -5.98 8.31 0.37
N MET A 151 -6.83 9.30 0.14
CA MET A 151 -7.92 9.66 1.04
C MET A 151 -9.25 9.70 0.29
N SER A 152 -10.35 9.41 0.97
CA SER A 152 -11.70 9.66 0.47
C SER A 152 -12.17 11.03 0.96
N LEU A 153 -12.50 11.94 0.05
CA LEU A 153 -13.06 13.24 0.39
C LEU A 153 -14.51 13.13 0.89
N LEU A 154 -15.04 14.22 1.46
CA LEU A 154 -16.41 14.25 1.96
C LEU A 154 -17.48 14.03 0.87
N ASP A 155 -17.17 14.32 -0.39
CA ASP A 155 -18.02 14.03 -1.55
C ASP A 155 -17.93 12.60 -2.06
N GLY A 156 -17.10 11.74 -1.42
CA GLY A 156 -16.86 10.36 -1.78
C GLY A 156 -15.78 10.16 -2.87
N SER A 157 -15.25 11.23 -3.45
CA SER A 157 -14.17 11.12 -4.44
C SER A 157 -12.84 10.72 -3.78
N LYS A 158 -11.96 10.06 -4.57
CA LYS A 158 -10.60 9.72 -4.11
C LYS A 158 -9.64 10.86 -4.43
N MET A 159 -8.88 11.28 -3.42
CA MET A 159 -7.79 12.22 -3.51
C MET A 159 -6.46 11.51 -3.25
N VAL A 160 -5.46 11.86 -4.04
CA VAL A 160 -4.09 11.36 -3.88
C VAL A 160 -3.14 12.54 -3.79
N ALA A 161 -2.40 12.65 -2.70
CA ALA A 161 -1.24 13.53 -2.61
C ALA A 161 0.04 12.70 -2.76
N VAL A 162 1.01 13.21 -3.54
CA VAL A 162 2.27 12.51 -3.82
C VAL A 162 3.45 13.47 -3.73
N ASN A 163 4.29 13.34 -2.72
CA ASN A 163 5.52 14.13 -2.63
C ASN A 163 6.56 13.38 -1.78
N LEU A 164 7.85 13.56 -2.07
CA LEU A 164 8.95 12.97 -1.29
C LEU A 164 8.94 13.42 0.18
N ASN A 165 8.50 14.63 0.45
CA ASN A 165 8.38 15.16 1.82
C ASN A 165 7.32 14.45 2.67
N MET A 166 6.49 13.59 2.07
CA MET A 166 5.47 12.80 2.78
C MET A 166 5.97 11.40 3.21
N VAL A 167 7.19 11.03 2.86
CA VAL A 167 7.81 9.80 3.36
C VAL A 167 8.07 9.95 4.86
N ALA A 168 7.72 8.93 5.65
CA ALA A 168 7.94 8.94 7.09
C ALA A 168 9.44 9.11 7.43
N ASP A 169 9.76 9.90 8.47
CA ASP A 169 11.15 10.13 8.91
C ASP A 169 11.78 8.85 9.51
N LEU A 170 10.94 7.97 10.04
CA LEU A 170 11.32 6.67 10.58
C LEU A 170 10.24 5.64 10.30
N VAL A 171 10.66 4.44 9.92
CA VAL A 171 9.79 3.26 9.81
C VAL A 171 10.26 2.21 10.81
N ILE A 172 9.33 1.63 11.56
CA ILE A 172 9.58 0.51 12.47
C ILE A 172 8.82 -0.70 11.96
N CYS A 173 9.50 -1.60 11.28
CA CYS A 173 8.98 -2.85 10.77
C CYS A 173 9.22 -3.98 11.79
N ASP A 174 8.20 -4.30 12.57
CA ASP A 174 8.24 -5.43 13.52
C ASP A 174 7.33 -6.55 12.99
N PRO A 175 7.88 -7.65 12.43
CA PRO A 175 7.08 -8.74 11.89
C PRO A 175 6.13 -9.38 12.91
N GLU A 176 6.42 -9.24 14.20
CA GLU A 176 5.59 -9.77 15.27
C GLU A 176 4.20 -9.11 15.34
N LEU A 177 4.09 -7.86 14.88
CA LEU A 177 2.83 -7.14 14.81
C LEU A 177 1.88 -7.69 13.72
N THR A 178 2.38 -8.57 12.85
CA THR A 178 1.58 -9.21 11.78
C THR A 178 1.11 -10.62 12.15
N LEU A 179 1.58 -11.21 13.26
CA LEU A 179 1.26 -12.60 13.62
C LEU A 179 -0.23 -12.85 13.86
N SER A 180 -0.97 -11.84 14.33
CA SER A 180 -2.41 -11.92 14.57
C SER A 180 -3.27 -11.62 13.34
N LEU A 181 -2.65 -11.23 12.20
CA LEU A 181 -3.40 -10.89 11.00
C LEU A 181 -4.12 -12.13 10.44
N PRO A 182 -5.45 -12.08 10.25
CA PRO A 182 -6.22 -13.23 9.75
C PRO A 182 -5.74 -13.70 8.37
N PRO A 183 -5.88 -15.01 8.04
CA PRO A 183 -5.41 -15.56 6.77
C PRO A 183 -5.93 -14.83 5.52
N ARG A 184 -7.22 -14.45 5.52
CA ARG A 184 -7.82 -13.70 4.41
C ARG A 184 -7.16 -12.33 4.19
N LEU A 185 -6.88 -11.60 5.26
CA LEU A 185 -6.19 -10.31 5.17
C LEU A 185 -4.71 -10.50 4.83
N THR A 186 -4.07 -11.55 5.35
CA THR A 186 -2.70 -11.94 4.97
C THR A 186 -2.60 -12.18 3.47
N ALA A 187 -3.55 -12.94 2.89
CA ALA A 187 -3.60 -13.22 1.46
C ALA A 187 -3.81 -11.94 0.64
N ALA A 188 -4.81 -11.13 1.03
CA ALA A 188 -5.18 -9.93 0.30
C ALA A 188 -4.09 -8.84 0.36
N THR A 189 -3.45 -8.63 1.51
CA THR A 189 -2.33 -7.68 1.59
C THR A 189 -1.09 -8.23 0.90
N GLY A 190 -0.80 -9.52 1.05
CA GLY A 190 0.40 -10.13 0.47
C GLY A 190 0.38 -10.19 -1.06
N ILE A 191 -0.79 -10.41 -1.69
CA ILE A 191 -0.90 -10.34 -3.16
C ILE A 191 -0.70 -8.90 -3.66
N ASP A 192 -1.09 -7.90 -2.88
CA ASP A 192 -0.83 -6.49 -3.18
C ASP A 192 0.68 -6.21 -3.19
N ALA A 193 1.41 -6.65 -2.15
CA ALA A 193 2.88 -6.55 -2.10
C ALA A 193 3.56 -7.24 -3.29
N LEU A 194 3.09 -8.42 -3.69
CA LEU A 194 3.59 -9.13 -4.87
C LEU A 194 3.32 -8.33 -6.14
N SER A 195 2.11 -7.80 -6.29
CA SER A 195 1.70 -7.05 -7.48
C SER A 195 2.50 -5.78 -7.70
N HIS A 196 2.90 -5.10 -6.63
CA HIS A 196 3.78 -3.93 -6.68
C HIS A 196 5.07 -4.25 -7.43
N GLY A 197 5.72 -5.37 -7.07
CA GLY A 197 6.93 -5.82 -7.75
C GLY A 197 6.66 -6.23 -9.21
N VAL A 198 5.57 -6.96 -9.47
CA VAL A 198 5.19 -7.41 -10.81
C VAL A 198 4.95 -6.23 -11.74
N GLU A 199 4.09 -5.29 -11.36
CA GLU A 199 3.78 -4.14 -12.21
C GLU A 199 4.97 -3.19 -12.35
N THR A 200 5.75 -2.98 -11.29
CA THR A 200 6.99 -2.20 -11.36
C THR A 200 8.00 -2.80 -12.33
N CYS A 201 8.22 -4.11 -12.31
CA CYS A 201 9.12 -4.76 -13.29
C CYS A 201 8.66 -4.52 -14.72
N CYS A 202 7.35 -4.56 -14.96
CA CYS A 202 6.74 -4.36 -16.28
C CYS A 202 6.61 -2.88 -16.69
N SER A 203 6.63 -1.94 -15.75
CA SER A 203 6.41 -0.51 -16.02
C SER A 203 7.38 0.05 -17.07
N THR A 204 6.89 0.95 -17.92
CA THR A 204 7.68 1.61 -18.98
C THR A 204 8.67 2.65 -18.49
N TRP A 205 8.59 3.08 -17.21
CA TRP A 205 9.55 4.02 -16.68
C TRP A 205 10.92 3.36 -16.48
N ASP A 206 11.97 4.15 -16.66
CA ASP A 206 13.36 3.70 -16.46
C ASP A 206 13.83 3.98 -15.03
N ASN A 207 13.90 2.91 -14.22
CA ASN A 207 14.48 2.92 -12.88
C ASN A 207 15.02 1.53 -12.53
N PRO A 208 16.24 1.17 -12.99
CA PRO A 208 16.82 -0.16 -12.76
C PRO A 208 16.92 -0.57 -11.28
N PRO A 209 17.32 0.31 -10.33
CA PRO A 209 17.30 -0.06 -8.92
C PRO A 209 15.91 -0.45 -8.42
N ALA A 210 14.86 0.29 -8.79
CA ALA A 210 13.49 -0.03 -8.40
C ALA A 210 13.04 -1.36 -9.01
N ALA A 211 13.39 -1.65 -10.28
CA ALA A 211 13.10 -2.93 -10.91
C ALA A 211 13.76 -4.10 -10.17
N ALA A 212 15.04 -3.97 -9.79
CA ALA A 212 15.75 -4.99 -9.04
C ALA A 212 15.14 -5.25 -7.65
N ILE A 213 14.73 -4.18 -6.94
CA ILE A 213 14.02 -4.28 -5.66
C ILE A 213 12.67 -4.96 -5.85
N GLY A 214 11.91 -4.57 -6.88
CA GLY A 214 10.60 -5.17 -7.20
C GLY A 214 10.71 -6.66 -7.50
N LEU A 215 11.73 -7.08 -8.25
CA LEU A 215 11.96 -8.49 -8.56
C LEU A 215 12.26 -9.32 -7.31
N GLU A 216 13.05 -8.78 -6.38
CA GLU A 216 13.32 -9.44 -5.10
C GLU A 216 12.06 -9.48 -4.21
N ALA A 217 11.22 -8.43 -4.20
CA ALA A 217 9.94 -8.45 -3.52
C ALA A 217 9.04 -9.57 -4.04
N VAL A 218 8.94 -9.72 -5.36
CA VAL A 218 8.18 -10.79 -6.02
C VAL A 218 8.70 -12.17 -5.62
N ARG A 219 10.01 -12.38 -5.64
CA ARG A 219 10.64 -13.67 -5.26
C ARG A 219 10.26 -14.07 -3.82
N ARG A 220 10.31 -13.13 -2.89
CA ARG A 220 9.93 -13.38 -1.49
C ARG A 220 8.44 -13.63 -1.35
N ALA A 221 7.59 -12.75 -1.90
CA ALA A 221 6.15 -12.89 -1.78
C ALA A 221 5.62 -14.19 -2.42
N ALA A 222 6.09 -14.55 -3.61
CA ALA A 222 5.69 -15.79 -4.27
C ALA A 222 6.02 -17.04 -3.45
N LYS A 223 7.16 -17.03 -2.73
CA LYS A 223 7.58 -18.15 -1.89
C LYS A 223 6.86 -18.19 -0.55
N TRP A 224 6.69 -17.04 0.12
CA TRP A 224 6.34 -17.01 1.53
C TRP A 224 4.88 -16.66 1.80
N LEU A 225 4.16 -16.08 0.82
CA LEU A 225 2.75 -15.74 1.02
C LEU A 225 1.88 -16.97 1.28
N PRO A 226 1.97 -18.08 0.52
CA PRO A 226 1.19 -19.27 0.82
C PRO A 226 1.48 -19.81 2.23
N VAL A 227 2.75 -19.81 2.66
CA VAL A 227 3.15 -20.24 4.01
C VAL A 227 2.55 -19.33 5.08
N ALA A 228 2.60 -18.01 4.90
CA ALA A 228 2.05 -17.06 5.85
C ALA A 228 0.51 -17.12 5.94
N VAL A 229 -0.16 -17.48 4.85
CA VAL A 229 -1.63 -17.69 4.82
C VAL A 229 -2.01 -18.99 5.52
N GLU A 230 -1.29 -20.08 5.25
CA GLU A 230 -1.55 -21.39 5.86
C GLU A 230 -1.24 -21.39 7.36
N ASN A 231 -0.10 -20.81 7.73
CA ASN A 231 0.35 -20.71 9.11
C ASN A 231 0.74 -19.27 9.47
N GLY A 232 -0.22 -18.49 9.91
CA GLY A 232 -0.01 -17.11 10.33
C GLY A 232 0.98 -16.93 11.49
N ALA A 233 1.33 -17.99 12.23
CA ALA A 233 2.30 -17.96 13.31
C ALA A 233 3.74 -18.26 12.86
N ASP A 234 3.97 -18.58 11.58
CA ASP A 234 5.30 -18.80 11.04
C ASP A 234 6.09 -17.48 11.02
N ARG A 235 7.02 -17.34 11.95
CA ARG A 235 7.84 -16.12 12.12
C ARG A 235 8.69 -15.83 10.89
N THR A 236 9.21 -16.84 10.24
CA THR A 236 10.03 -16.67 9.03
C THR A 236 9.17 -16.13 7.88
N ALA A 237 8.00 -16.73 7.65
CA ALA A 237 7.09 -16.26 6.62
C ALA A 237 6.62 -14.82 6.89
N ARG A 238 6.33 -14.45 8.14
CA ARG A 238 5.96 -13.06 8.50
C ARG A 238 7.10 -12.08 8.25
N TRP A 239 8.33 -12.44 8.63
CA TRP A 239 9.52 -11.62 8.38
C TRP A 239 9.73 -11.40 6.88
N GLU A 240 9.66 -12.47 6.11
CA GLU A 240 9.86 -12.43 4.66
C GLU A 240 8.74 -11.67 3.93
N MET A 241 7.49 -11.82 4.37
CA MET A 241 6.38 -11.06 3.80
C MET A 241 6.44 -9.57 4.15
N MET A 242 6.85 -9.20 5.38
CA MET A 242 7.05 -7.80 5.73
C MET A 242 8.19 -7.19 4.91
N MET A 243 9.29 -7.92 4.69
CA MET A 243 10.37 -7.48 3.81
C MET A 243 9.89 -7.34 2.36
N ALA A 244 9.08 -8.28 1.85
CA ALA A 244 8.51 -8.18 0.51
C ALA A 244 7.60 -6.96 0.34
N SER A 245 6.76 -6.65 1.34
CA SER A 245 5.91 -5.47 1.36
C SER A 245 6.73 -4.17 1.36
N LEU A 246 7.73 -4.09 2.24
CA LEU A 246 8.64 -2.96 2.31
C LEU A 246 9.33 -2.70 0.96
N MET A 247 9.87 -3.76 0.35
CA MET A 247 10.52 -3.67 -0.97
C MET A 247 9.51 -3.32 -2.07
N GLY A 248 8.27 -3.86 -1.99
CA GLY A 248 7.15 -3.48 -2.85
C GLY A 248 6.86 -1.97 -2.79
N GLY A 249 6.79 -1.40 -1.58
CA GLY A 249 6.64 0.05 -1.40
C GLY A 249 7.82 0.86 -1.97
N MET A 250 9.05 0.38 -1.77
CA MET A 250 10.26 1.04 -2.28
C MET A 250 10.33 1.05 -3.81
N CYS A 251 9.85 0.00 -4.48
CA CYS A 251 9.90 -0.11 -5.94
C CYS A 251 8.87 0.77 -6.66
N LEU A 252 7.85 1.30 -5.99
CA LEU A 252 6.83 2.18 -6.57
C LEU A 252 7.38 3.44 -7.24
N GLN A 253 8.66 3.76 -7.03
CA GLN A 253 9.33 4.84 -7.74
C GLN A 253 9.43 4.62 -9.25
N LYS A 254 9.27 3.38 -9.73
CA LYS A 254 9.18 3.05 -11.16
C LYS A 254 7.74 3.00 -11.66
N ALA A 255 6.77 3.38 -10.83
CA ALA A 255 5.34 3.34 -11.06
C ALA A 255 4.75 1.92 -11.17
N LEU A 256 3.43 1.85 -11.29
CA LEU A 256 2.64 0.62 -11.40
C LEU A 256 2.05 0.48 -12.83
N GLY A 257 0.92 -0.19 -12.98
CA GLY A 257 0.30 -0.46 -14.27
C GLY A 257 -1.22 -0.63 -14.21
N GLY A 258 -1.74 -1.42 -15.14
CA GLY A 258 -3.17 -1.52 -15.42
C GLY A 258 -3.98 -2.22 -14.33
N ALA A 259 -3.40 -3.12 -13.51
CA ALA A 259 -4.15 -3.73 -12.42
C ALA A 259 -4.53 -2.69 -11.38
N HIS A 260 -3.59 -1.86 -10.95
CA HIS A 260 -3.86 -0.75 -10.03
C HIS A 260 -4.72 0.33 -10.66
N ALA A 261 -4.56 0.63 -11.96
CA ALA A 261 -5.43 1.58 -12.66
C ALA A 261 -6.91 1.15 -12.62
N MET A 262 -7.21 -0.16 -12.73
CA MET A 262 -8.56 -0.69 -12.60
C MET A 262 -9.02 -0.78 -11.12
N ALA A 263 -8.13 -1.13 -10.21
CA ALA A 263 -8.47 -1.29 -8.80
C ALA A 263 -8.84 0.05 -8.13
N THR A 264 -8.25 1.17 -8.57
CA THR A 264 -8.53 2.51 -8.03
C THR A 264 -10.02 2.87 -8.09
N PRO A 265 -10.67 2.89 -9.27
CA PRO A 265 -12.11 3.20 -9.35
C PRO A 265 -13.01 2.10 -8.75
N LEU A 266 -12.61 0.83 -8.78
CA LEU A 266 -13.34 -0.25 -8.09
C LEU A 266 -13.32 -0.08 -6.56
N GLY A 267 -12.27 0.52 -6.00
CA GLY A 267 -12.16 0.84 -4.58
C GLY A 267 -13.20 1.88 -4.10
N GLU A 268 -13.82 2.66 -5.01
CA GLU A 268 -14.94 3.55 -4.68
C GLU A 268 -16.21 2.75 -4.25
N LEU A 269 -16.27 1.46 -4.61
CA LEU A 269 -17.34 0.54 -4.19
C LEU A 269 -17.08 -0.06 -2.78
N HIS A 270 -16.14 0.47 -2.02
CA HIS A 270 -15.72 -0.03 -0.70
C HIS A 270 -15.25 -1.49 -0.70
N LEU A 271 -14.66 -1.94 -1.80
CA LEU A 271 -14.06 -3.27 -1.94
C LEU A 271 -12.60 -3.25 -1.45
N HIS A 272 -12.17 -4.35 -0.84
CA HIS A 272 -10.79 -4.47 -0.33
C HIS A 272 -9.77 -4.45 -1.47
N HIS A 273 -8.84 -3.49 -1.44
CA HIS A 273 -7.90 -3.21 -2.53
C HIS A 273 -7.09 -4.43 -2.97
N GLY A 274 -6.41 -5.11 -2.05
CA GLY A 274 -5.60 -6.27 -2.39
C GLY A 274 -6.41 -7.45 -2.95
N THR A 275 -7.68 -7.60 -2.54
CA THR A 275 -8.57 -8.60 -3.16
C THR A 275 -8.86 -8.25 -4.62
N LEU A 276 -9.13 -6.98 -4.92
CA LEU A 276 -9.29 -6.50 -6.30
C LEU A 276 -8.03 -6.74 -7.13
N ILE A 277 -6.85 -6.43 -6.58
CA ILE A 277 -5.57 -6.69 -7.23
C ILE A 277 -5.40 -8.18 -7.55
N GLY A 278 -5.72 -9.08 -6.61
CA GLY A 278 -5.64 -10.52 -6.85
C GLY A 278 -6.49 -10.97 -8.04
N ILE A 279 -7.71 -10.41 -8.19
CA ILE A 279 -8.59 -10.70 -9.32
C ILE A 279 -8.05 -10.12 -10.63
N LEU A 280 -7.56 -8.89 -10.63
CA LEU A 280 -7.23 -8.13 -11.84
C LEU A 280 -5.84 -8.45 -12.41
N LEU A 281 -4.88 -8.81 -11.55
CA LEU A 281 -3.49 -9.04 -11.93
C LEU A 281 -3.31 -10.14 -13.02
N PRO A 282 -3.98 -11.30 -12.94
CA PRO A 282 -3.89 -12.30 -14.00
C PRO A 282 -4.36 -11.78 -15.37
N HIS A 283 -5.42 -10.96 -15.37
CA HIS A 283 -5.99 -10.42 -16.60
C HIS A 283 -5.06 -9.40 -17.26
N ILE A 284 -4.47 -8.49 -16.46
CA ILE A 284 -3.51 -7.50 -17.00
C ILE A 284 -2.21 -8.17 -17.45
N LEU A 285 -1.76 -9.22 -16.77
CA LEU A 285 -0.63 -10.03 -17.23
C LEU A 285 -0.90 -10.67 -18.60
N ARG A 286 -2.09 -11.23 -18.82
CA ARG A 286 -2.48 -11.77 -20.11
C ARG A 286 -2.51 -10.67 -21.19
N PHE A 287 -3.04 -9.50 -20.87
CA PHE A 287 -3.13 -8.35 -21.79
C PHE A 287 -1.74 -7.85 -22.20
N ASN A 288 -0.80 -7.80 -21.28
CA ASN A 288 0.55 -7.27 -21.47
C ASN A 288 1.52 -8.28 -22.16
N GLN A 289 1.08 -9.51 -22.40
CA GLN A 289 1.94 -10.54 -23.02
C GLN A 289 2.49 -10.07 -24.38
N GLY A 290 3.79 -10.21 -24.59
CA GLY A 290 4.49 -9.74 -25.80
C GLY A 290 4.90 -8.26 -25.77
N TYR A 291 4.63 -7.54 -24.69
CA TYR A 291 5.01 -6.13 -24.54
C TYR A 291 6.10 -5.88 -23.48
N ALA A 292 6.41 -6.89 -22.66
CA ALA A 292 7.40 -6.81 -21.58
C ALA A 292 8.16 -8.14 -21.41
N ASP A 293 8.59 -8.76 -22.52
CA ASP A 293 9.10 -10.15 -22.52
C ASP A 293 10.29 -10.38 -21.59
N VAL A 294 11.21 -9.42 -21.49
CA VAL A 294 12.36 -9.51 -20.59
C VAL A 294 11.88 -9.53 -19.13
N ALA A 295 11.01 -8.60 -18.75
CA ALA A 295 10.44 -8.55 -17.41
C ALA A 295 9.63 -9.82 -17.10
N TYR A 296 8.91 -10.37 -18.06
CA TYR A 296 8.16 -11.62 -17.90
C TYR A 296 9.06 -12.82 -17.66
N ALA A 297 10.20 -12.91 -18.36
CA ALA A 297 11.19 -13.95 -18.12
C ALA A 297 11.79 -13.85 -16.70
N ASP A 298 12.17 -12.64 -16.29
CA ASP A 298 12.73 -12.41 -14.95
C ASP A 298 11.69 -12.70 -13.85
N LEU A 299 10.44 -12.28 -14.02
CA LEU A 299 9.34 -12.56 -13.11
C LEU A 299 9.03 -14.06 -13.01
N ALA A 300 8.99 -14.77 -14.15
CA ALA A 300 8.78 -16.21 -14.18
C ALA A 300 9.88 -16.96 -13.41
N ALA A 301 11.13 -16.55 -13.60
CA ALA A 301 12.27 -17.11 -12.86
C ALA A 301 12.17 -16.79 -11.36
N ALA A 302 11.82 -15.56 -10.97
CA ALA A 302 11.68 -15.15 -9.57
C ALA A 302 10.58 -15.92 -8.84
N MET A 303 9.48 -16.22 -9.51
CA MET A 303 8.32 -16.95 -8.98
C MET A 303 8.43 -18.49 -9.14
N ASN A 304 9.52 -18.98 -9.73
CA ASN A 304 9.69 -20.40 -10.07
C ASN A 304 8.50 -20.94 -10.91
N VAL A 305 8.06 -20.17 -11.89
CA VAL A 305 7.00 -20.60 -12.83
C VAL A 305 7.52 -21.79 -13.64
N PRO A 306 6.79 -22.92 -13.70
CA PRO A 306 7.20 -24.07 -14.48
C PRO A 306 7.39 -23.76 -15.97
N ASP A 307 8.39 -24.37 -16.60
CA ASP A 307 8.66 -24.22 -18.03
C ASP A 307 7.40 -24.48 -18.88
N GLY A 308 7.12 -23.59 -19.79
CA GLY A 308 5.95 -23.67 -20.70
C GLY A 308 4.62 -23.27 -20.09
N LEU A 309 4.57 -22.87 -18.81
CA LEU A 309 3.36 -22.30 -18.20
C LEU A 309 3.36 -20.77 -18.37
N ASP A 310 2.29 -20.24 -18.90
CA ASP A 310 2.13 -18.77 -19.02
C ASP A 310 2.02 -18.12 -17.65
N LEU A 311 2.68 -16.97 -17.49
CA LEU A 311 2.72 -16.21 -16.23
C LEU A 311 1.32 -15.88 -15.69
N HIS A 312 0.38 -15.49 -16.56
CA HIS A 312 -0.99 -15.18 -16.15
C HIS A 312 -1.76 -16.40 -15.63
N LYS A 313 -1.52 -17.60 -16.19
CA LYS A 313 -2.14 -18.86 -15.71
C LYS A 313 -1.56 -19.26 -14.36
N TRP A 314 -0.23 -19.14 -14.20
CA TRP A 314 0.41 -19.35 -12.92
C TRP A 314 -0.18 -18.42 -11.85
N MET A 315 -0.32 -17.13 -12.17
CA MET A 315 -0.88 -16.13 -11.24
C MET A 315 -2.33 -16.46 -10.85
N THR A 316 -3.16 -16.92 -11.80
CA THR A 316 -4.53 -17.38 -11.49
C THR A 316 -4.52 -18.54 -10.49
N GLY A 317 -3.63 -19.52 -10.71
CA GLY A 317 -3.44 -20.64 -9.78
C GLY A 317 -2.99 -20.18 -8.40
N PHE A 318 -2.03 -19.25 -8.35
CA PHE A 318 -1.51 -18.70 -7.11
C PHE A 318 -2.57 -17.94 -6.30
N VAL A 319 -3.39 -17.11 -6.96
CA VAL A 319 -4.52 -16.41 -6.30
C VAL A 319 -5.52 -17.40 -5.71
N THR A 320 -5.79 -18.50 -6.43
CA THR A 320 -6.66 -19.58 -5.94
C THR A 320 -6.05 -20.30 -4.73
N GLU A 321 -4.73 -20.62 -4.79
CA GLU A 321 -3.98 -21.30 -3.74
C GLU A 321 -4.02 -20.51 -2.41
N ILE A 322 -3.85 -19.19 -2.46
CA ILE A 322 -3.93 -18.34 -1.26
C ILE A 322 -5.36 -18.04 -0.80
N GLY A 323 -6.39 -18.65 -1.44
CA GLY A 323 -7.78 -18.59 -1.01
C GLY A 323 -8.51 -17.29 -1.30
N LEU A 324 -8.05 -16.49 -2.26
CA LEU A 324 -8.75 -15.27 -2.69
C LEU A 324 -9.77 -15.56 -3.80
N PRO A 325 -10.84 -14.76 -3.90
CA PRO A 325 -11.76 -14.83 -5.04
C PRO A 325 -11.05 -14.48 -6.33
N THR A 326 -11.47 -15.11 -7.42
CA THR A 326 -10.86 -14.93 -8.75
C THR A 326 -11.75 -14.17 -9.73
N THR A 327 -12.93 -13.72 -9.29
CA THR A 327 -13.87 -12.96 -10.13
C THR A 327 -14.47 -11.77 -9.38
N LEU A 328 -14.80 -10.71 -10.13
CA LEU A 328 -15.52 -9.54 -9.60
C LEU A 328 -16.95 -9.87 -9.19
N SER A 329 -17.59 -10.86 -9.86
CA SER A 329 -18.92 -11.36 -9.51
C SER A 329 -18.95 -11.93 -8.08
N ALA A 330 -17.87 -12.57 -7.62
CA ALA A 330 -17.75 -13.06 -6.25
C ALA A 330 -17.77 -11.94 -5.20
N LEU A 331 -17.47 -10.70 -5.62
CA LEU A 331 -17.55 -9.49 -4.81
C LEU A 331 -18.86 -8.70 -5.03
N SER A 332 -19.82 -9.27 -5.79
CA SER A 332 -21.10 -8.64 -6.12
C SER A 332 -20.97 -7.32 -6.90
N VAL A 333 -19.92 -7.18 -7.70
CA VAL A 333 -19.78 -6.03 -8.60
C VAL A 333 -20.86 -6.08 -9.67
N ASP A 334 -21.58 -4.98 -9.87
CA ASP A 334 -22.61 -4.86 -10.90
C ASP A 334 -21.95 -4.59 -12.26
N GLU A 335 -22.23 -5.44 -13.26
CA GLU A 335 -21.71 -5.30 -14.62
C GLU A 335 -22.09 -3.94 -15.26
N ALA A 336 -23.21 -3.34 -14.85
CA ALA A 336 -23.66 -2.04 -15.33
C ALA A 336 -22.67 -0.90 -14.99
N LEU A 337 -21.82 -1.07 -13.96
CA LEU A 337 -20.82 -0.09 -13.55
C LEU A 337 -19.52 -0.16 -14.38
N LEU A 338 -19.26 -1.29 -15.03
CA LEU A 338 -17.98 -1.54 -15.69
C LEU A 338 -17.60 -0.49 -16.77
N PRO A 339 -18.53 0.06 -17.59
CA PRO A 339 -18.16 1.11 -18.55
C PRO A 339 -17.59 2.37 -17.88
N ALA A 340 -18.21 2.81 -16.80
CA ALA A 340 -17.74 4.00 -16.06
C ALA A 340 -16.40 3.74 -15.34
N ILE A 341 -16.21 2.53 -14.79
CA ILE A 341 -14.95 2.09 -14.17
C ILE A 341 -13.83 2.04 -15.22
N ALA A 342 -14.09 1.48 -16.40
CA ALA A 342 -13.13 1.40 -17.50
C ALA A 342 -12.67 2.78 -17.98
N GLU A 343 -13.60 3.73 -18.09
CA GLU A 343 -13.28 5.12 -18.44
C GLU A 343 -12.34 5.73 -17.41
N LYS A 344 -12.69 5.62 -16.10
CA LYS A 344 -11.83 6.12 -15.01
C LYS A 344 -10.46 5.46 -15.01
N ALA A 345 -10.38 4.15 -15.22
CA ALA A 345 -9.13 3.40 -15.30
C ALA A 345 -8.23 3.89 -16.45
N SER A 346 -8.80 4.19 -17.60
CA SER A 346 -8.04 4.70 -18.76
C SER A 346 -7.43 6.09 -18.54
N LEU A 347 -8.04 6.88 -17.65
CA LEU A 347 -7.61 8.23 -17.27
C LEU A 347 -6.70 8.22 -16.00
N ASP A 348 -6.52 7.06 -15.37
CA ASP A 348 -5.65 6.95 -14.20
C ASP A 348 -4.17 7.09 -14.63
N HIS A 349 -3.39 7.80 -13.83
CA HIS A 349 -1.97 8.05 -14.12
C HIS A 349 -1.14 6.76 -14.20
N LEU A 350 -1.57 5.68 -13.53
CA LEU A 350 -0.91 4.37 -13.57
C LEU A 350 -1.12 3.65 -14.90
N SER A 351 -2.20 3.96 -15.64
CA SER A 351 -2.42 3.45 -16.99
C SER A 351 -1.30 3.87 -17.96
N ALA A 352 -0.75 5.08 -17.77
CA ALA A 352 0.30 5.63 -18.63
C ALA A 352 1.64 4.87 -18.55
N THR A 353 1.85 4.09 -17.50
CA THR A 353 3.08 3.31 -17.29
C THR A 353 2.92 1.82 -17.56
N ASN A 354 1.70 1.38 -17.93
CA ASN A 354 1.45 0.00 -18.34
C ASN A 354 2.22 -0.30 -19.66
N PRO A 355 2.91 -1.46 -19.79
CA PRO A 355 3.76 -1.74 -20.94
C PRO A 355 2.99 -1.78 -22.29
N ARG A 356 1.76 -2.31 -22.28
CA ARG A 356 0.85 -2.22 -23.41
C ARG A 356 -0.12 -1.06 -23.21
N PRO A 357 -0.12 -0.02 -24.06
CA PRO A 357 -1.10 1.05 -23.97
C PRO A 357 -2.53 0.49 -24.00
N ALA A 358 -3.38 0.96 -23.11
CA ALA A 358 -4.75 0.50 -22.96
C ALA A 358 -5.73 1.67 -23.04
N ALA A 359 -6.73 1.57 -23.91
CA ALA A 359 -7.86 2.49 -23.97
C ALA A 359 -9.02 2.02 -23.06
N ALA A 360 -10.03 2.85 -22.87
CA ALA A 360 -11.21 2.49 -22.08
C ALA A 360 -11.89 1.20 -22.56
N ALA A 361 -11.89 0.94 -23.88
CA ALA A 361 -12.45 -0.29 -24.45
C ALA A 361 -11.65 -1.54 -24.04
N ASP A 362 -10.32 -1.45 -23.94
CA ASP A 362 -9.47 -2.54 -23.48
C ASP A 362 -9.72 -2.83 -21.98
N TYR A 363 -9.80 -1.80 -21.14
CA TYR A 363 -10.14 -1.94 -19.72
C TYR A 363 -11.54 -2.52 -19.53
N LEU A 364 -12.53 -2.10 -20.34
CA LEU A 364 -13.87 -2.67 -20.29
C LEU A 364 -13.85 -4.18 -20.58
N GLN A 365 -13.08 -4.61 -21.57
CA GLN A 365 -12.95 -6.03 -21.89
C GLN A 365 -12.25 -6.79 -20.77
N LEU A 366 -11.17 -6.23 -20.19
CA LEU A 366 -10.46 -6.83 -19.05
C LEU A 366 -11.37 -6.99 -17.82
N LEU A 367 -12.17 -5.97 -17.53
CA LEU A 367 -13.14 -6.00 -16.43
C LEU A 367 -14.24 -7.06 -16.66
N ARG A 368 -14.75 -7.19 -17.90
CA ARG A 368 -15.70 -8.25 -18.27
C ARG A 368 -15.10 -9.63 -18.16
N ASP A 369 -13.84 -9.79 -18.59
CA ASP A 369 -13.13 -11.06 -18.47
C ASP A 369 -12.88 -11.45 -17.00
N ALA A 370 -12.89 -10.48 -16.10
CA ALA A 370 -12.73 -10.66 -14.67
C ALA A 370 -14.05 -10.88 -13.90
N MET A 371 -15.22 -10.75 -14.59
CA MET A 371 -16.56 -11.07 -14.00
C MET A 371 -16.73 -12.55 -13.78
#